data_e1ac519b10494fd882e6f7a3b92e009b
#
_entry.id   e1ac519b10494fd882e6f7a3b92e009b
#
_cell.length_a   1.000
_cell.length_b   1.000
_cell.length_c   1.000
_cell.angle_alpha   90.00
_cell.angle_beta   90.00
_cell.angle_gamma   90.00
#
_symmetry.space_group_name_H-M   'P 1'
#
loop_
_entity.id
_entity.type
_entity.pdbx_description
1 polymer ?
#
loop_
_entity_poly.entity_id
_entity_poly.type
_entity_poly.pdbx_seq_one_letter_code
_entity_poly.pdbx_strand_id
1 'polypeptide(L)'
;VTWCIGHLVEAAQPEAYDKQYKRWSIDQLPIIPRAWRIDIKPARAAQFRIVKDLVGKASELVIATDADREGEMIAREILDLCGYSGPIQRLWLSALNDASIRKALDALKPGSETLPLYHSALARSRADWLIGMNLSRLFTLLGRNAGYQGVLSVGRVQTPTLRLVVDRDCEIATFVPLPYWAIEVALSHGGQSFTAAWSPPDRVTDEAGRCRNQDAVKQAADRIRAAHEAQVVSVETERVREAPPLPFDLGTLQEVCSRQLGLDVQETLDIAQALYETHKATTYPRSDCGYLPESMLAELPTVLDAILTTDPAIRPLVGKLDRSRRSRAWNDAKITAHHGIIPTLEPARLSTMSEKEQAVYRLIRSHYLAQFLPHHEYDRTVAILSTGNQNLRATGKQVVVPGWHLAQISNAADGPNGDDSDTADRGQILPPLSQGSRCQIVEVDLKALKTMPPKPYTQGELIKAMKGVAKLVSDPRLKQKLKETTGIGTEATRAGIISGLIGRGYLVKKG
;
A
#
# COMPACT_ATOMS: atom_id res chain seq x y z
N VAL A 1 21.39 30.34 -4.42
CA VAL A 1 20.42 29.21 -4.42
C VAL A 1 20.01 28.91 -5.84
N THR A 2 19.95 27.62 -6.20
CA THR A 2 19.45 27.14 -7.48
C THR A 2 18.66 25.85 -7.27
N TRP A 3 18.03 25.31 -8.31
CA TRP A 3 17.17 24.13 -8.22
C TRP A 3 17.37 23.20 -9.41
N CYS A 4 16.93 21.95 -9.23
CA CYS A 4 16.78 20.97 -10.28
C CYS A 4 15.29 20.82 -10.65
N ILE A 5 15.00 20.42 -11.89
CA ILE A 5 13.66 20.10 -12.38
C ILE A 5 13.68 18.57 -12.66
N GLY A 6 13.73 17.77 -11.59
CA GLY A 6 14.08 16.36 -11.67
C GLY A 6 15.52 16.16 -12.15
N HIS A 7 15.86 15.02 -12.75
CA HIS A 7 17.17 14.79 -13.35
C HIS A 7 17.43 15.73 -14.52
N LEU A 8 18.50 16.53 -14.43
CA LEU A 8 19.00 17.37 -15.51
C LEU A 8 19.86 16.57 -16.51
N VAL A 9 20.28 15.38 -16.09
CA VAL A 9 21.16 14.49 -16.84
C VAL A 9 20.56 13.11 -16.95
N GLU A 10 21.10 12.27 -17.83
CA GLU A 10 20.66 10.88 -18.03
C GLU A 10 21.82 10.01 -18.49
N ALA A 11 21.74 8.70 -18.27
CA ALA A 11 22.69 7.76 -18.80
C ALA A 11 22.70 7.81 -20.33
N ALA A 12 23.89 7.87 -20.94
CA ALA A 12 24.06 7.98 -22.39
C ALA A 12 23.40 6.80 -23.11
N GLN A 13 22.86 7.07 -24.30
CA GLN A 13 22.28 6.05 -25.16
C GLN A 13 23.40 5.16 -25.73
N PRO A 14 23.10 3.90 -26.15
CA PRO A 14 24.10 2.98 -26.66
C PRO A 14 24.96 3.55 -27.81
N GLU A 15 24.38 4.32 -28.71
CA GLU A 15 25.09 4.96 -29.82
C GLU A 15 26.12 6.02 -29.42
N ALA A 16 26.07 6.52 -28.20
CA ALA A 16 27.10 7.40 -27.64
C ALA A 16 28.38 6.64 -27.28
N TYR A 17 28.30 5.33 -27.06
CA TYR A 17 29.44 4.45 -26.80
C TYR A 17 30.05 3.95 -28.12
N ASP A 18 29.20 3.53 -29.07
CA ASP A 18 29.61 3.12 -30.42
C ASP A 18 28.46 3.38 -31.41
N LYS A 19 28.77 4.07 -32.52
CA LYS A 19 27.80 4.41 -33.57
C LYS A 19 27.08 3.20 -34.18
N GLN A 20 27.73 2.01 -34.15
CA GLN A 20 27.10 0.76 -34.65
C GLN A 20 25.84 0.40 -33.88
N TYR A 21 25.73 0.75 -32.59
CA TYR A 21 24.57 0.47 -31.77
C TYR A 21 23.31 1.25 -32.13
N LYS A 22 23.40 2.21 -33.08
CA LYS A 22 22.24 2.89 -33.64
C LYS A 22 21.33 1.91 -34.40
N ARG A 23 21.91 0.92 -35.09
CA ARG A 23 21.17 -0.16 -35.74
C ARG A 23 21.15 -1.38 -34.80
N TRP A 24 19.96 -1.81 -34.45
CA TRP A 24 19.84 -2.96 -33.55
C TRP A 24 20.18 -4.26 -34.24
N SER A 25 21.05 -5.06 -33.67
CA SER A 25 21.42 -6.42 -34.10
C SER A 25 21.63 -7.31 -32.89
N ILE A 26 21.29 -8.61 -33.02
CA ILE A 26 21.49 -9.60 -31.95
C ILE A 26 23.00 -9.79 -31.68
N ASP A 27 23.82 -9.75 -32.73
CA ASP A 27 25.29 -9.95 -32.64
C ASP A 27 26.01 -8.90 -31.81
N GLN A 28 25.36 -7.75 -31.56
CA GLN A 28 25.90 -6.66 -30.75
C GLN A 28 25.56 -6.80 -29.27
N LEU A 29 24.79 -7.79 -28.86
CA LEU A 29 24.35 -7.99 -27.49
C LEU A 29 25.25 -9.02 -26.76
N PRO A 30 25.54 -8.81 -25.48
CA PRO A 30 25.11 -7.70 -24.64
C PRO A 30 25.97 -6.44 -24.82
N ILE A 31 25.35 -5.25 -24.78
CA ILE A 31 26.02 -3.96 -24.71
C ILE A 31 26.34 -3.68 -23.25
N ILE A 32 27.64 -3.67 -22.91
CA ILE A 32 28.15 -3.41 -21.55
C ILE A 32 29.16 -2.26 -21.63
N PRO A 33 28.81 -1.05 -21.14
CA PRO A 33 29.75 0.08 -21.16
C PRO A 33 30.97 -0.22 -20.29
N ARG A 34 32.19 -0.02 -20.82
CA ARG A 34 33.45 -0.09 -20.05
C ARG A 34 33.57 1.09 -19.09
N ALA A 35 33.12 2.26 -19.52
CA ALA A 35 33.04 3.47 -18.73
C ALA A 35 31.66 4.10 -18.94
N TRP A 36 31.00 4.44 -17.84
CA TRP A 36 29.68 5.05 -17.91
C TRP A 36 29.77 6.51 -18.35
N ARG A 37 28.90 6.90 -19.27
CA ARG A 37 28.73 8.26 -19.75
C ARG A 37 27.36 8.77 -19.33
N ILE A 38 27.33 10.06 -18.99
CA ILE A 38 26.14 10.79 -18.61
C ILE A 38 26.00 11.95 -19.57
N ASP A 39 24.83 12.10 -20.18
CA ASP A 39 24.52 13.16 -21.11
C ASP A 39 23.56 14.17 -20.47
N ILE A 40 23.69 15.45 -20.84
CA ILE A 40 22.77 16.50 -20.39
C ILE A 40 21.49 16.36 -21.21
N LYS A 41 20.34 16.30 -20.53
CA LYS A 41 19.05 16.28 -21.22
C LYS A 41 18.84 17.56 -22.03
N PRO A 42 18.58 17.51 -23.34
CA PRO A 42 18.46 18.72 -24.18
C PRO A 42 17.44 19.73 -23.63
N ALA A 43 16.28 19.25 -23.17
CA ALA A 43 15.24 20.10 -22.57
C ALA A 43 15.64 20.74 -21.24
N ARG A 44 16.75 20.31 -20.60
CA ARG A 44 17.22 20.78 -19.30
C ARG A 44 18.60 21.50 -19.40
N ALA A 45 19.15 21.62 -20.58
CA ALA A 45 20.47 22.17 -20.79
C ALA A 45 20.66 23.62 -20.29
N ALA A 46 19.60 24.44 -20.39
CA ALA A 46 19.64 25.80 -19.87
C ALA A 46 19.78 25.82 -18.33
N GLN A 47 18.98 25.05 -17.65
CA GLN A 47 19.04 24.94 -16.19
C GLN A 47 20.36 24.30 -15.72
N PHE A 48 20.83 23.28 -16.42
CA PHE A 48 22.14 22.66 -16.12
C PHE A 48 23.29 23.70 -16.19
N ARG A 49 23.28 24.58 -17.20
CA ARG A 49 24.32 25.64 -17.31
C ARG A 49 24.31 26.59 -16.13
N ILE A 50 23.14 27.01 -15.67
CA ILE A 50 22.99 27.87 -14.48
C ILE A 50 23.57 27.17 -13.25
N VAL A 51 23.19 25.90 -13.03
CA VAL A 51 23.63 25.11 -11.88
C VAL A 51 25.17 24.94 -11.94
N LYS A 52 25.71 24.58 -13.11
CA LYS A 52 27.17 24.42 -13.34
C LYS A 52 27.95 25.70 -13.04
N ASP A 53 27.47 26.86 -13.50
CA ASP A 53 28.11 28.14 -13.24
C ASP A 53 28.15 28.48 -11.75
N LEU A 54 27.06 28.23 -11.03
CA LEU A 54 26.94 28.46 -9.59
C LEU A 54 27.81 27.46 -8.78
N VAL A 55 27.85 26.20 -9.19
CA VAL A 55 28.68 25.16 -8.54
C VAL A 55 30.18 25.54 -8.68
N GLY A 56 30.57 26.02 -9.87
CA GLY A 56 31.96 26.44 -10.11
C GLY A 56 32.42 27.66 -9.27
N LYS A 57 31.48 28.43 -8.72
CA LYS A 57 31.74 29.61 -7.87
C LYS A 57 31.61 29.33 -6.37
N ALA A 58 31.07 28.16 -6.02
CA ALA A 58 30.74 27.84 -4.64
C ALA A 58 31.95 27.28 -3.90
N SER A 59 32.24 27.85 -2.72
CA SER A 59 33.26 27.32 -1.79
C SER A 59 32.72 26.15 -0.96
N GLU A 60 31.38 26.09 -0.74
CA GLU A 60 30.66 25.05 -0.02
C GLU A 60 29.28 24.86 -0.65
N LEU A 61 28.74 23.65 -0.60
CA LEU A 61 27.47 23.32 -1.13
C LEU A 61 26.55 22.64 -0.10
N VAL A 62 25.30 23.04 -0.11
CA VAL A 62 24.22 22.35 0.64
C VAL A 62 23.28 21.67 -0.37
N ILE A 63 23.21 20.34 -0.34
CA ILE A 63 22.25 19.58 -1.12
C ILE A 63 20.90 19.64 -0.39
N ALA A 64 19.88 20.19 -1.06
CA ALA A 64 18.53 20.39 -0.52
C ALA A 64 17.45 19.74 -1.41
N THR A 65 17.83 18.79 -2.25
CA THR A 65 16.89 17.93 -3.01
C THR A 65 16.10 17.03 -2.07
N ASP A 66 15.08 16.35 -2.59
CA ASP A 66 14.25 15.43 -1.80
C ASP A 66 15.08 14.51 -0.90
N ALA A 67 14.56 14.23 0.29
CA ALA A 67 15.28 13.47 1.31
C ALA A 67 15.22 11.96 1.02
N ASP A 68 15.67 11.54 -0.18
CA ASP A 68 15.69 10.15 -0.62
C ASP A 68 16.89 9.83 -1.52
N ARG A 69 16.96 8.58 -1.99
CA ARG A 69 18.03 8.10 -2.88
C ARG A 69 18.05 8.82 -4.22
N GLU A 70 16.87 9.16 -4.73
CA GLU A 70 16.70 9.82 -6.02
C GLU A 70 17.17 11.28 -5.93
N GLY A 71 16.79 11.99 -4.86
CA GLY A 71 17.26 13.33 -4.59
C GLY A 71 18.79 13.40 -4.44
N GLU A 72 19.40 12.40 -3.77
CA GLU A 72 20.86 12.28 -3.71
C GLU A 72 21.48 12.09 -5.11
N MET A 73 20.88 11.22 -5.93
CA MET A 73 21.36 10.95 -7.28
C MET A 73 21.28 12.19 -8.16
N ILE A 74 20.13 12.90 -8.15
CA ILE A 74 19.93 14.14 -8.91
C ILE A 74 21.04 15.16 -8.64
N ALA A 75 21.37 15.38 -7.36
CA ALA A 75 22.37 16.35 -6.99
C ALA A 75 23.79 15.88 -7.34
N ARG A 76 24.15 14.65 -6.96
CA ARG A 76 25.55 14.18 -7.05
C ARG A 76 25.99 13.90 -8.48
N GLU A 77 25.11 13.44 -9.38
CA GLU A 77 25.44 13.29 -10.80
C GLU A 77 25.86 14.64 -11.43
N ILE A 78 25.22 15.74 -11.00
CA ILE A 78 25.60 17.09 -11.44
C ILE A 78 26.95 17.51 -10.86
N LEU A 79 27.17 17.24 -9.57
CA LEU A 79 28.45 17.57 -8.91
C LEU A 79 29.64 16.80 -9.53
N ASP A 80 29.41 15.50 -9.83
CA ASP A 80 30.41 14.66 -10.51
C ASP A 80 30.74 15.21 -11.90
N LEU A 81 29.72 15.60 -12.69
CA LEU A 81 29.92 16.21 -14.02
C LEU A 81 30.57 17.57 -13.95
N CYS A 82 30.40 18.34 -12.89
CA CYS A 82 31.01 19.62 -12.67
C CYS A 82 32.45 19.48 -12.11
N GLY A 83 32.88 18.28 -11.69
CA GLY A 83 34.15 18.04 -11.02
C GLY A 83 34.28 18.74 -9.67
N TYR A 84 33.15 18.91 -8.94
CA TYR A 84 33.15 19.57 -7.64
C TYR A 84 33.74 18.69 -6.56
N SER A 85 34.77 19.21 -5.87
CA SER A 85 35.48 18.51 -4.80
C SER A 85 35.48 19.25 -3.45
N GLY A 86 34.71 20.35 -3.36
CA GLY A 86 34.57 21.13 -2.12
C GLY A 86 33.69 20.46 -1.06
N PRO A 87 33.53 21.09 0.11
CA PRO A 87 32.67 20.60 1.18
C PRO A 87 31.23 20.51 0.75
N ILE A 88 30.57 19.41 1.17
CA ILE A 88 29.14 19.17 0.92
C ILE A 88 28.44 18.93 2.23
N GLN A 89 27.39 19.67 2.48
CA GLN A 89 26.42 19.43 3.54
C GLN A 89 25.07 18.98 2.95
N ARG A 90 24.23 18.35 3.77
CA ARG A 90 22.94 17.83 3.38
C ARG A 90 21.84 18.41 4.27
N LEU A 91 20.92 19.13 3.66
CA LEU A 91 19.66 19.54 4.27
C LEU A 91 18.65 18.41 4.11
N TRP A 92 18.26 17.77 5.22
CA TRP A 92 17.32 16.66 5.23
C TRP A 92 15.94 17.13 5.68
N LEU A 93 15.01 17.30 4.73
CA LEU A 93 13.68 17.86 4.97
C LEU A 93 12.61 16.77 4.96
N SER A 94 11.83 16.69 6.03
CA SER A 94 10.66 15.81 6.12
C SER A 94 9.34 16.55 5.87
N ALA A 95 9.35 17.91 5.94
CA ALA A 95 8.20 18.76 5.65
C ALA A 95 8.67 20.13 5.17
N LEU A 96 7.83 20.84 4.37
CA LEU A 96 8.15 22.11 3.73
C LEU A 96 7.51 23.33 4.44
N ASN A 97 7.04 23.18 5.66
CA ASN A 97 6.60 24.28 6.50
C ASN A 97 7.79 24.98 7.16
N ASP A 98 7.62 26.24 7.53
CA ASP A 98 8.71 27.10 8.03
C ASP A 98 9.43 26.53 9.26
N ALA A 99 8.67 25.99 10.22
CA ALA A 99 9.22 25.39 11.43
C ALA A 99 10.16 24.20 11.12
N SER A 100 9.72 23.31 10.22
CA SER A 100 10.51 22.14 9.81
C SER A 100 11.77 22.53 9.01
N ILE A 101 11.66 23.57 8.17
CA ILE A 101 12.81 24.09 7.40
C ILE A 101 13.87 24.66 8.36
N ARG A 102 13.47 25.51 9.33
CA ARG A 102 14.37 26.08 10.33
C ARG A 102 15.08 24.99 11.13
N LYS A 103 14.33 24.02 11.66
CA LYS A 103 14.87 22.88 12.38
C LYS A 103 15.92 22.09 11.57
N ALA A 104 15.64 21.86 10.27
CA ALA A 104 16.55 21.14 9.39
C ALA A 104 17.80 21.96 9.03
N LEU A 105 17.70 23.28 8.92
CA LEU A 105 18.84 24.17 8.72
C LEU A 105 19.79 24.17 9.92
N ASP A 106 19.25 24.09 11.14
CA ASP A 106 20.02 24.01 12.37
C ASP A 106 20.69 22.62 12.55
N ALA A 107 20.25 21.60 11.80
CA ALA A 107 20.69 20.21 11.88
C ALA A 107 21.23 19.68 10.54
N LEU A 108 22.02 20.48 9.83
CA LEU A 108 22.67 20.05 8.59
C LEU A 108 23.56 18.83 8.83
N LYS A 109 23.48 17.86 7.93
CA LYS A 109 24.28 16.63 8.00
C LYS A 109 25.52 16.73 7.11
N PRO A 110 26.64 16.09 7.48
CA PRO A 110 27.75 15.89 6.55
C PRO A 110 27.27 15.15 5.30
N GLY A 111 27.68 15.58 4.11
CA GLY A 111 27.30 14.93 2.85
C GLY A 111 27.76 13.47 2.75
N SER A 112 28.78 13.06 3.53
CA SER A 112 29.23 11.67 3.59
C SER A 112 28.19 10.70 4.19
N GLU A 113 27.29 11.16 5.06
CA GLU A 113 26.27 10.31 5.67
C GLU A 113 25.25 9.79 4.65
N THR A 114 24.96 10.59 3.61
CA THR A 114 23.97 10.25 2.59
C THR A 114 24.58 9.71 1.29
N LEU A 115 25.90 9.68 1.19
CA LEU A 115 26.62 9.12 0.03
C LEU A 115 26.23 7.65 -0.30
N PRO A 116 26.01 6.76 0.66
CA PRO A 116 25.53 5.39 0.37
C PRO A 116 24.19 5.35 -0.37
N LEU A 117 23.31 6.34 -0.18
CA LEU A 117 22.04 6.44 -0.89
C LEU A 117 22.27 6.73 -2.38
N TYR A 118 23.22 7.63 -2.69
CA TYR A 118 23.66 7.89 -4.07
C TYR A 118 24.19 6.63 -4.75
N HIS A 119 25.10 5.90 -4.10
CA HIS A 119 25.62 4.67 -4.67
C HIS A 119 24.55 3.62 -4.91
N SER A 120 23.56 3.52 -4.01
CA SER A 120 22.41 2.62 -4.19
C SER A 120 21.57 3.00 -5.39
N ALA A 121 21.27 4.31 -5.57
CA ALA A 121 20.51 4.80 -6.72
C ALA A 121 21.27 4.61 -8.03
N LEU A 122 22.55 4.92 -8.06
CA LEU A 122 23.43 4.77 -9.22
C LEU A 122 23.53 3.30 -9.65
N ALA A 123 23.73 2.36 -8.71
CA ALA A 123 23.76 0.94 -9.01
C ALA A 123 22.45 0.45 -9.61
N ARG A 124 21.32 0.94 -9.09
CA ARG A 124 19.98 0.64 -9.64
C ARG A 124 19.83 1.17 -11.04
N SER A 125 20.16 2.44 -11.29
CA SER A 125 20.08 3.10 -12.60
C SER A 125 20.90 2.33 -13.65
N ARG A 126 22.14 1.94 -13.32
CA ARG A 126 23.00 1.15 -14.20
C ARG A 126 22.42 -0.25 -14.47
N ALA A 127 21.87 -0.92 -13.45
CA ALA A 127 21.21 -2.21 -13.62
C ALA A 127 19.95 -2.10 -14.51
N ASP A 128 19.16 -1.04 -14.35
CA ASP A 128 17.99 -0.77 -15.18
C ASP A 128 18.37 -0.50 -16.62
N TRP A 129 19.46 0.27 -16.85
CA TRP A 129 20.00 0.50 -18.18
C TRP A 129 20.49 -0.80 -18.84
N LEU A 130 21.31 -1.61 -18.15
CA LEU A 130 21.84 -2.87 -18.68
C LEU A 130 20.73 -3.84 -19.06
N ILE A 131 19.78 -4.07 -18.17
CA ILE A 131 18.67 -5.00 -18.41
C ILE A 131 17.72 -4.42 -19.47
N GLY A 132 17.34 -3.15 -19.31
CA GLY A 132 16.37 -2.49 -20.19
C GLY A 132 16.89 -2.39 -21.64
N MET A 133 18.09 -1.91 -21.83
CA MET A 133 18.66 -1.74 -23.17
C MET A 133 18.90 -3.06 -23.89
N ASN A 134 19.50 -4.02 -23.21
CA ASN A 134 19.84 -5.30 -23.84
C ASN A 134 18.62 -6.17 -24.10
N LEU A 135 17.78 -6.37 -23.09
CA LEU A 135 16.62 -7.26 -23.22
C LEU A 135 15.52 -6.66 -24.09
N SER A 136 15.30 -5.33 -24.04
CA SER A 136 14.32 -4.71 -24.94
C SER A 136 14.73 -4.85 -26.41
N ARG A 137 16.01 -4.68 -26.72
CA ARG A 137 16.53 -4.92 -28.08
C ARG A 137 16.39 -6.37 -28.49
N LEU A 138 16.84 -7.30 -27.64
CA LEU A 138 16.75 -8.73 -27.90
C LEU A 138 15.32 -9.18 -28.20
N PHE A 139 14.41 -8.92 -27.28
CA PHE A 139 13.03 -9.37 -27.43
C PHE A 139 12.30 -8.66 -28.58
N THR A 140 12.62 -7.39 -28.85
CA THR A 140 12.07 -6.69 -30.01
C THR A 140 12.53 -7.33 -31.32
N LEU A 141 13.83 -7.70 -31.44
CA LEU A 141 14.35 -8.36 -32.64
C LEU A 141 13.75 -9.76 -32.83
N LEU A 142 13.67 -10.55 -31.75
CA LEU A 142 13.01 -11.85 -31.76
C LEU A 142 11.52 -11.73 -32.13
N GLY A 143 10.82 -10.74 -31.55
CA GLY A 143 9.41 -10.47 -31.85
C GLY A 143 9.18 -10.10 -33.30
N ARG A 144 10.06 -9.27 -33.89
CA ARG A 144 10.00 -8.92 -35.33
C ARG A 144 10.15 -10.15 -36.22
N ASN A 145 11.04 -11.07 -35.87
CA ASN A 145 11.20 -12.33 -36.60
C ASN A 145 9.93 -13.20 -36.51
N ALA A 146 9.14 -13.04 -35.44
CA ALA A 146 7.85 -13.70 -35.27
C ALA A 146 6.65 -12.88 -35.80
N GLY A 147 6.89 -11.77 -36.55
CA GLY A 147 5.86 -10.95 -37.14
C GLY A 147 5.32 -9.80 -36.25
N TYR A 148 5.85 -9.62 -35.04
CA TYR A 148 5.44 -8.52 -34.18
C TYR A 148 6.00 -7.19 -34.68
N GLN A 149 5.13 -6.17 -34.73
CA GLN A 149 5.53 -4.81 -35.11
C GLN A 149 5.46 -3.90 -33.86
N GLY A 150 6.60 -3.30 -33.51
CA GLY A 150 6.71 -2.42 -32.36
C GLY A 150 7.97 -2.71 -31.53
N VAL A 151 8.03 -2.11 -30.35
CA VAL A 151 9.12 -2.31 -29.38
C VAL A 151 8.60 -3.12 -28.20
N LEU A 152 9.21 -4.27 -27.94
CA LEU A 152 8.97 -5.07 -26.75
C LEU A 152 9.88 -4.56 -25.62
N SER A 153 9.35 -3.63 -24.82
CA SER A 153 10.10 -3.03 -23.70
C SER A 153 10.19 -3.98 -22.52
N VAL A 154 11.41 -4.25 -22.08
CA VAL A 154 11.70 -5.08 -20.89
C VAL A 154 12.32 -4.20 -19.81
N GLY A 155 11.94 -4.43 -18.56
CA GLY A 155 12.50 -3.71 -17.41
C GLY A 155 12.40 -4.54 -16.13
N ARG A 156 13.36 -4.31 -15.21
CA ARG A 156 13.46 -5.08 -13.96
C ARG A 156 12.23 -4.98 -13.05
N VAL A 157 11.46 -3.91 -13.15
CA VAL A 157 10.24 -3.72 -12.37
C VAL A 157 9.00 -3.87 -13.25
N GLN A 158 8.98 -3.23 -14.43
CA GLN A 158 7.80 -3.23 -15.28
C GLN A 158 7.43 -4.64 -15.77
N THR A 159 8.40 -5.48 -16.16
CA THR A 159 8.10 -6.83 -16.67
C THR A 159 7.54 -7.76 -15.58
N PRO A 160 8.12 -7.83 -14.36
CA PRO A 160 7.49 -8.57 -13.28
C PRO A 160 6.12 -8.02 -12.86
N THR A 161 5.91 -6.69 -12.91
CA THR A 161 4.60 -6.11 -12.63
C THR A 161 3.55 -6.56 -13.65
N LEU A 162 3.90 -6.52 -14.94
CA LEU A 162 3.04 -7.04 -16.00
C LEU A 162 2.74 -8.53 -15.79
N ARG A 163 3.73 -9.32 -15.41
CA ARG A 163 3.59 -10.74 -15.14
C ARG A 163 2.57 -11.03 -14.03
N LEU A 164 2.52 -10.24 -12.97
CA LEU A 164 1.51 -10.38 -11.91
C LEU A 164 0.08 -10.30 -12.47
N VAL A 165 -0.16 -9.34 -13.38
CA VAL A 165 -1.48 -9.17 -13.99
C VAL A 165 -1.78 -10.30 -14.97
N VAL A 166 -0.81 -10.69 -15.82
CA VAL A 166 -0.99 -11.79 -16.78
C VAL A 166 -1.28 -13.11 -16.05
N ASP A 167 -0.56 -13.41 -14.97
CA ASP A 167 -0.81 -14.63 -14.18
C ASP A 167 -2.22 -14.60 -13.58
N ARG A 168 -2.68 -13.44 -13.06
CA ARG A 168 -4.04 -13.28 -12.55
C ARG A 168 -5.08 -13.44 -13.66
N ASP A 169 -4.87 -12.87 -14.84
CA ASP A 169 -5.78 -13.01 -15.97
C ASP A 169 -5.85 -14.48 -16.46
N CYS A 170 -4.71 -15.17 -16.49
CA CYS A 170 -4.68 -16.61 -16.80
C CYS A 170 -5.44 -17.43 -15.73
N GLU A 171 -5.23 -17.14 -14.46
CA GLU A 171 -5.95 -17.78 -13.35
C GLU A 171 -7.47 -17.61 -13.49
N ILE A 172 -7.92 -16.39 -13.82
CA ILE A 172 -9.34 -16.09 -14.05
C ILE A 172 -9.85 -16.82 -15.29
N ALA A 173 -9.11 -16.79 -16.39
CA ALA A 173 -9.52 -17.38 -17.67
C ALA A 173 -9.60 -18.93 -17.62
N THR A 174 -8.75 -19.55 -16.81
CA THR A 174 -8.71 -21.03 -16.66
C THR A 174 -9.54 -21.52 -15.48
N PHE A 175 -10.15 -20.61 -14.72
CA PHE A 175 -10.92 -20.97 -13.53
C PHE A 175 -12.16 -21.78 -13.88
N VAL A 176 -12.30 -22.93 -13.22
CA VAL A 176 -13.48 -23.78 -13.36
C VAL A 176 -14.32 -23.64 -12.08
N PRO A 177 -15.52 -23.04 -12.14
CA PRO A 177 -16.41 -22.93 -10.99
C PRO A 177 -16.82 -24.29 -10.48
N LEU A 178 -16.59 -24.57 -9.21
CA LEU A 178 -16.99 -25.81 -8.55
C LEU A 178 -18.27 -25.55 -7.75
N PRO A 179 -19.34 -26.34 -7.95
CA PRO A 179 -20.54 -26.26 -7.16
C PRO A 179 -20.30 -26.80 -5.74
N TYR A 180 -20.87 -26.14 -4.76
CA TYR A 180 -20.93 -26.58 -3.36
C TYR A 180 -22.21 -26.10 -2.70
N TRP A 181 -22.54 -26.68 -1.58
CA TRP A 181 -23.77 -26.36 -0.88
C TRP A 181 -23.48 -26.01 0.58
N ALA A 182 -24.29 -25.12 1.14
CA ALA A 182 -24.26 -24.70 2.53
C ALA A 182 -25.68 -24.71 3.09
N ILE A 183 -25.81 -24.88 4.39
CA ILE A 183 -27.05 -24.69 5.10
C ILE A 183 -26.86 -23.54 6.09
N GLU A 184 -27.77 -22.59 6.03
CA GLU A 184 -27.93 -21.53 7.02
C GLU A 184 -29.19 -21.78 7.81
N VAL A 185 -29.10 -21.71 9.13
CA VAL A 185 -30.23 -21.99 10.04
C VAL A 185 -30.50 -20.72 10.84
N ALA A 186 -31.70 -20.20 10.71
CA ALA A 186 -32.22 -19.16 11.60
C ALA A 186 -32.73 -19.79 12.90
N LEU A 187 -32.20 -19.31 14.02
CA LEU A 187 -32.46 -19.79 15.36
C LEU A 187 -33.05 -18.67 16.23
N SER A 188 -33.82 -19.03 17.24
CA SER A 188 -34.34 -18.10 18.25
C SER A 188 -34.07 -18.62 19.65
N HIS A 189 -33.61 -17.72 20.54
CA HIS A 189 -33.40 -17.97 21.94
C HIS A 189 -33.76 -16.73 22.76
N GLY A 190 -34.66 -16.90 23.79
CA GLY A 190 -35.08 -15.75 24.61
C GLY A 190 -35.75 -14.61 23.84
N GLY A 191 -36.39 -14.91 22.70
CA GLY A 191 -37.04 -13.90 21.84
C GLY A 191 -36.11 -13.17 20.89
N GLN A 192 -34.79 -13.48 20.89
CA GLN A 192 -33.82 -12.93 19.97
C GLN A 192 -33.45 -13.93 18.87
N SER A 193 -33.39 -13.46 17.63
CA SER A 193 -33.05 -14.29 16.47
C SER A 193 -31.59 -14.15 16.12
N PHE A 194 -30.98 -15.24 15.66
CA PHE A 194 -29.60 -15.28 15.16
C PHE A 194 -29.46 -16.38 14.12
N THR A 195 -28.36 -16.37 13.36
CA THR A 195 -28.07 -17.36 12.33
C THR A 195 -26.90 -18.26 12.71
N ALA A 196 -26.96 -19.51 12.30
CA ALA A 196 -25.87 -20.47 12.41
C ALA A 196 -25.66 -21.19 11.08
N ALA A 197 -24.41 -21.44 10.74
CA ALA A 197 -24.05 -22.23 9.57
C ALA A 197 -23.90 -23.70 9.96
N TRP A 198 -24.39 -24.60 9.13
CA TRP A 198 -24.11 -26.02 9.29
C TRP A 198 -22.62 -26.31 9.11
N SER A 199 -22.05 -27.10 9.99
CA SER A 199 -20.68 -27.59 9.92
C SER A 199 -20.69 -29.01 9.33
N PRO A 200 -20.39 -29.17 8.03
CA PRO A 200 -20.40 -30.51 7.42
C PRO A 200 -19.29 -31.37 8.01
N PRO A 201 -19.49 -32.67 8.14
CA PRO A 201 -18.44 -33.58 8.59
C PRO A 201 -17.36 -33.73 7.50
N ASP A 202 -16.10 -33.95 7.90
CA ASP A 202 -14.91 -34.02 7.01
C ASP A 202 -15.08 -34.97 5.83
N ARG A 203 -15.80 -36.09 6.02
CA ARG A 203 -16.03 -37.10 4.96
C ARG A 203 -16.79 -36.58 3.73
N VAL A 204 -17.46 -35.43 3.83
CA VAL A 204 -18.26 -34.82 2.73
C VAL A 204 -17.72 -33.45 2.31
N THR A 205 -16.59 -33.01 2.88
CA THR A 205 -15.96 -31.73 2.58
C THR A 205 -14.77 -31.87 1.64
N ASP A 206 -14.49 -30.81 0.91
CA ASP A 206 -13.21 -30.62 0.22
C ASP A 206 -12.16 -30.03 1.19
N GLU A 207 -10.92 -29.80 0.70
CA GLU A 207 -9.81 -29.22 1.46
C GLU A 207 -10.11 -27.82 2.04
N ALA A 208 -11.08 -27.12 1.45
CA ALA A 208 -11.54 -25.80 1.92
C ALA A 208 -12.77 -25.89 2.87
N GLY A 209 -13.15 -27.10 3.31
CA GLY A 209 -14.28 -27.32 4.22
C GLY A 209 -15.67 -27.19 3.58
N ARG A 210 -15.75 -27.16 2.24
CA ARG A 210 -17.02 -26.98 1.51
C ARG A 210 -17.66 -28.32 1.17
N CYS A 211 -18.98 -28.46 1.43
CA CYS A 211 -19.70 -29.69 1.07
C CYS A 211 -20.01 -29.71 -0.42
N ARG A 212 -19.51 -30.72 -1.14
CA ARG A 212 -19.74 -30.92 -2.59
C ARG A 212 -20.75 -32.01 -2.88
N ASN A 213 -21.34 -32.64 -1.86
CA ASN A 213 -22.30 -33.70 -2.00
C ASN A 213 -23.74 -33.17 -1.73
N GLN A 214 -24.52 -32.98 -2.81
CA GLN A 214 -25.87 -32.43 -2.73
C GLN A 214 -26.82 -33.28 -1.90
N ASP A 215 -26.72 -34.61 -1.98
CA ASP A 215 -27.61 -35.51 -1.26
C ASP A 215 -27.31 -35.49 0.25
N ALA A 216 -26.03 -35.40 0.61
CA ALA A 216 -25.61 -35.24 2.01
C ALA A 216 -26.17 -33.95 2.61
N VAL A 217 -26.13 -32.86 1.85
CA VAL A 217 -26.66 -31.55 2.32
C VAL A 217 -28.17 -31.59 2.46
N LYS A 218 -28.92 -32.18 1.49
CA LYS A 218 -30.39 -32.33 1.58
C LYS A 218 -30.75 -33.15 2.82
N GLN A 219 -30.12 -34.31 3.01
CA GLN A 219 -30.36 -35.15 4.18
C GLN A 219 -30.05 -34.42 5.50
N ALA A 220 -28.99 -33.63 5.55
CA ALA A 220 -28.67 -32.82 6.73
C ALA A 220 -29.74 -31.74 6.98
N ALA A 221 -30.18 -31.04 5.94
CA ALA A 221 -31.26 -30.05 6.04
C ALA A 221 -32.54 -30.63 6.55
N ASP A 222 -32.95 -31.81 6.02
CA ASP A 222 -34.17 -32.48 6.45
C ASP A 222 -34.09 -32.94 7.91
N ARG A 223 -32.97 -33.46 8.36
CA ARG A 223 -32.75 -33.81 9.77
C ARG A 223 -32.80 -32.59 10.69
N ILE A 224 -32.21 -31.47 10.27
CA ILE A 224 -32.24 -30.21 11.03
C ILE A 224 -33.71 -29.71 11.12
N ARG A 225 -34.44 -29.69 10.02
CA ARG A 225 -35.87 -29.29 10.02
C ARG A 225 -36.74 -30.16 10.93
N ALA A 226 -36.53 -31.47 10.90
CA ALA A 226 -37.29 -32.42 11.71
C ALA A 226 -37.02 -32.33 13.21
N ALA A 227 -35.88 -31.75 13.61
CA ALA A 227 -35.47 -31.66 15.01
C ALA A 227 -36.16 -30.52 15.78
N HIS A 228 -36.66 -29.48 15.09
CA HIS A 228 -37.30 -28.27 15.63
C HIS A 228 -36.48 -27.45 16.63
N GLU A 229 -35.54 -28.04 17.34
CA GLU A 229 -34.66 -27.40 18.32
C GLU A 229 -33.21 -27.78 18.09
N ALA A 230 -32.32 -26.86 18.47
CA ALA A 230 -30.87 -27.08 18.56
C ALA A 230 -30.39 -26.82 19.99
N GLN A 231 -29.53 -27.69 20.50
CA GLN A 231 -28.94 -27.53 21.83
C GLN A 231 -27.52 -27.01 21.71
N VAL A 232 -27.17 -26.02 22.52
CA VAL A 232 -25.82 -25.46 22.61
C VAL A 232 -24.88 -26.47 23.28
N VAL A 233 -23.86 -26.89 22.57
CA VAL A 233 -22.81 -27.82 23.03
C VAL A 233 -21.68 -27.08 23.72
N SER A 234 -21.23 -25.99 23.11
CA SER A 234 -20.19 -25.15 23.69
C SER A 234 -20.39 -23.69 23.26
N VAL A 235 -19.94 -22.77 24.11
CA VAL A 235 -19.85 -21.35 23.84
C VAL A 235 -18.49 -20.87 24.31
N GLU A 236 -17.76 -20.26 23.40
CA GLU A 236 -16.46 -19.66 23.68
C GLU A 236 -16.50 -18.19 23.31
N THR A 237 -16.08 -17.33 24.23
CA THR A 237 -15.97 -15.88 23.99
C THR A 237 -14.52 -15.45 24.20
N GLU A 238 -13.96 -14.83 23.18
CA GLU A 238 -12.61 -14.29 23.19
C GLU A 238 -12.67 -12.77 23.04
N ARG A 239 -11.94 -12.04 23.90
CA ARG A 239 -11.71 -10.61 23.72
C ARG A 239 -10.61 -10.38 22.69
N VAL A 240 -10.99 -9.90 21.52
CA VAL A 240 -10.05 -9.50 20.44
C VAL A 240 -9.69 -8.03 20.61
N ARG A 241 -8.39 -7.74 20.53
CA ARG A 241 -7.83 -6.38 20.61
C ARG A 241 -7.08 -6.07 19.33
N GLU A 242 -7.57 -5.09 18.57
CA GLU A 242 -6.97 -4.64 17.32
C GLU A 242 -6.23 -3.32 17.55
N ALA A 243 -4.92 -3.36 17.29
CA ALA A 243 -4.10 -2.16 17.37
C ALA A 243 -4.45 -1.19 16.21
N PRO A 244 -4.26 0.13 16.39
CA PRO A 244 -4.46 1.08 15.31
C PRO A 244 -3.55 0.76 14.13
N PRO A 245 -4.03 1.04 12.88
CA PRO A 245 -3.18 0.97 11.70
C PRO A 245 -2.02 1.94 11.87
N LEU A 246 -0.88 1.64 11.26
CA LEU A 246 0.24 2.58 11.25
C LEU A 246 -0.12 3.85 10.45
N PRO A 247 0.54 4.99 10.70
CA PRO A 247 0.59 6.06 9.74
C PRO A 247 0.94 5.56 8.35
N PHE A 248 0.56 6.29 7.32
CA PHE A 248 0.75 5.82 5.96
C PHE A 248 2.21 5.85 5.51
N ASP A 249 2.64 4.80 4.84
CA ASP A 249 3.59 4.88 3.74
C ASP A 249 2.83 5.16 2.44
N LEU A 250 3.51 5.57 1.37
CA LEU A 250 2.85 5.90 0.11
C LEU A 250 2.07 4.71 -0.47
N GLY A 251 2.65 3.51 -0.48
CA GLY A 251 1.99 2.34 -1.05
C GLY A 251 0.72 1.95 -0.31
N THR A 252 0.72 2.06 1.02
CA THR A 252 -0.49 1.82 1.84
C THR A 252 -1.53 2.93 1.62
N LEU A 253 -1.10 4.18 1.47
CA LEU A 253 -1.99 5.29 1.12
C LEU A 253 -2.67 5.05 -0.23
N GLN A 254 -1.91 4.65 -1.24
CA GLN A 254 -2.42 4.32 -2.58
C GLN A 254 -3.42 3.15 -2.54
N GLU A 255 -3.14 2.10 -1.76
CA GLU A 255 -4.06 0.97 -1.57
C GLU A 255 -5.38 1.42 -0.96
N VAL A 256 -5.33 2.21 0.12
CA VAL A 256 -6.52 2.69 0.82
C VAL A 256 -7.31 3.68 -0.02
N CYS A 257 -6.66 4.63 -0.69
CA CYS A 257 -7.32 5.59 -1.58
C CYS A 257 -7.98 4.90 -2.78
N SER A 258 -7.32 3.88 -3.36
CA SER A 258 -7.91 3.07 -4.44
C SER A 258 -9.17 2.34 -3.98
N ARG A 259 -9.15 1.76 -2.77
CA ARG A 259 -10.29 1.01 -2.22
C ARG A 259 -11.43 1.89 -1.74
N GLN A 260 -11.13 2.97 -1.01
CA GLN A 260 -12.16 3.78 -0.34
C GLN A 260 -12.63 4.97 -1.17
N LEU A 261 -11.76 5.54 -2.00
CA LEU A 261 -12.03 6.75 -2.77
C LEU A 261 -12.09 6.50 -4.28
N GLY A 262 -11.80 5.28 -4.74
CA GLY A 262 -11.75 4.96 -6.17
C GLY A 262 -10.64 5.68 -6.94
N LEU A 263 -9.62 6.21 -6.25
CA LEU A 263 -8.53 6.95 -6.89
C LEU A 263 -7.53 6.02 -7.54
N ASP A 264 -7.00 6.46 -8.69
CA ASP A 264 -5.83 5.83 -9.30
C ASP A 264 -4.57 6.03 -8.44
N VAL A 265 -3.63 5.11 -8.53
CA VAL A 265 -2.39 5.19 -7.74
C VAL A 265 -1.52 6.39 -8.12
N GLN A 266 -1.53 6.80 -9.41
CA GLN A 266 -0.82 8.01 -9.84
C GLN A 266 -1.53 9.26 -9.34
N GLU A 267 -2.85 9.33 -9.44
CA GLU A 267 -3.66 10.44 -8.90
C GLU A 267 -3.45 10.59 -7.38
N THR A 268 -3.40 9.48 -6.65
CA THR A 268 -3.10 9.52 -5.20
C THR A 268 -1.72 10.09 -4.93
N LEU A 269 -0.70 9.72 -5.72
CA LEU A 269 0.64 10.29 -5.59
C LEU A 269 0.66 11.79 -5.89
N ASP A 270 -0.02 12.23 -6.96
CA ASP A 270 -0.09 13.63 -7.35
C ASP A 270 -0.79 14.47 -6.27
N ILE A 271 -1.87 13.95 -5.68
CA ILE A 271 -2.55 14.57 -4.53
C ILE A 271 -1.63 14.63 -3.31
N ALA A 272 -0.96 13.54 -2.96
CA ALA A 272 -0.06 13.53 -1.81
C ALA A 272 1.12 14.51 -2.01
N GLN A 273 1.60 14.65 -3.25
CA GLN A 273 2.63 15.63 -3.61
C GLN A 273 2.09 17.07 -3.48
N ALA A 274 0.84 17.34 -3.90
CA ALA A 274 0.21 18.65 -3.73
C ALA A 274 0.00 19.00 -2.25
N LEU A 275 -0.42 18.04 -1.43
CA LEU A 275 -0.56 18.23 0.03
C LEU A 275 0.78 18.58 0.69
N TYR A 276 1.88 18.04 0.20
CA TYR A 276 3.23 18.32 0.68
C TYR A 276 3.80 19.65 0.15
N GLU A 277 3.80 19.86 -1.18
CA GLU A 277 4.48 21.00 -1.82
C GLU A 277 3.64 22.27 -1.82
N THR A 278 2.36 22.16 -2.20
CA THR A 278 1.47 23.32 -2.40
C THR A 278 0.80 23.70 -1.09
N HIS A 279 0.18 22.73 -0.43
CA HIS A 279 -0.61 22.99 0.79
C HIS A 279 0.23 22.93 2.06
N LYS A 280 1.43 22.35 2.03
CA LYS A 280 2.33 22.14 3.18
C LYS A 280 1.65 21.48 4.37
N ALA A 281 0.62 20.69 4.07
CA ALA A 281 -0.31 20.10 5.03
C ALA A 281 0.16 18.77 5.60
N THR A 282 1.03 18.07 4.85
CA THR A 282 1.56 16.75 5.23
C THR A 282 3.07 16.70 5.09
N THR A 283 3.67 15.70 5.75
CA THR A 283 5.10 15.38 5.61
C THR A 283 5.38 14.70 4.28
N TYR A 284 6.66 14.40 3.98
CA TYR A 284 7.14 13.89 2.71
C TYR A 284 6.32 12.69 2.18
N PRO A 285 5.75 12.78 0.97
CA PRO A 285 4.73 11.84 0.50
C PRO A 285 5.28 10.51 -0.02
N ARG A 286 6.56 10.45 -0.43
CA ARG A 286 7.16 9.23 -1.01
C ARG A 286 7.82 8.35 0.04
N SER A 287 7.33 8.42 1.27
CA SER A 287 7.81 7.60 2.37
C SER A 287 7.52 6.12 2.14
N ASP A 288 8.50 5.28 2.45
CA ASP A 288 8.40 3.81 2.49
C ASP A 288 8.18 3.27 3.90
N CYS A 289 7.98 4.15 4.88
CA CYS A 289 7.89 3.86 6.30
C CYS A 289 6.56 4.32 6.89
N GLY A 290 5.94 3.48 7.71
CA GLY A 290 4.74 3.83 8.48
C GLY A 290 5.04 4.10 9.96
N TYR A 291 6.30 4.17 10.37
CA TYR A 291 6.70 4.43 11.75
C TYR A 291 7.07 5.90 11.97
N LEU A 292 7.06 6.33 13.22
CA LEU A 292 7.35 7.69 13.65
C LEU A 292 8.50 7.71 14.64
N PRO A 293 9.42 8.71 14.55
CA PRO A 293 10.46 8.92 15.55
C PRO A 293 9.88 9.29 16.91
N GLU A 294 10.41 8.72 17.97
CA GLU A 294 9.95 9.05 19.34
C GLU A 294 10.17 10.53 19.69
N SER A 295 11.19 11.17 19.12
CA SER A 295 11.47 12.59 19.28
C SER A 295 10.34 13.50 18.82
N MET A 296 9.51 13.06 17.85
CA MET A 296 8.36 13.83 17.36
C MET A 296 7.17 13.86 18.34
N LEU A 297 7.20 13.06 19.40
CA LEU A 297 6.17 13.13 20.45
C LEU A 297 6.13 14.49 21.14
N ALA A 298 7.25 15.18 21.22
CA ALA A 298 7.31 16.54 21.76
C ALA A 298 6.54 17.55 20.90
N GLU A 299 6.37 17.27 19.62
CA GLU A 299 5.65 18.12 18.65
C GLU A 299 4.13 17.93 18.68
N LEU A 300 3.64 16.88 19.35
CA LEU A 300 2.22 16.51 19.38
C LEU A 300 1.27 17.67 19.72
N PRO A 301 1.51 18.49 20.77
CA PRO A 301 0.61 19.60 21.08
C PRO A 301 0.45 20.55 19.90
N THR A 302 1.54 20.94 19.26
CA THR A 302 1.57 21.85 18.11
C THR A 302 0.83 21.25 16.91
N VAL A 303 1.05 19.97 16.61
CA VAL A 303 0.34 19.27 15.52
C VAL A 303 -1.15 19.21 15.78
N LEU A 304 -1.59 18.96 17.03
CA LEU A 304 -3.01 18.93 17.38
C LEU A 304 -3.66 20.33 17.26
N ASP A 305 -2.95 21.38 17.64
CA ASP A 305 -3.43 22.76 17.50
C ASP A 305 -3.53 23.16 16.01
N ALA A 306 -2.58 22.74 15.19
CA ALA A 306 -2.61 22.92 13.74
C ALA A 306 -3.81 22.17 13.11
N ILE A 307 -4.06 20.93 13.51
CA ILE A 307 -5.21 20.13 13.05
C ILE A 307 -6.53 20.79 13.45
N LEU A 308 -6.66 21.26 14.70
CA LEU A 308 -7.87 21.94 15.20
C LEU A 308 -8.13 23.28 14.50
N THR A 309 -7.06 23.99 14.13
CA THR A 309 -7.17 25.25 13.36
C THR A 309 -7.58 24.95 11.92
N THR A 310 -7.05 23.87 11.32
CA THR A 310 -7.39 23.43 9.97
C THR A 310 -8.84 22.95 9.87
N ASP A 311 -9.31 22.19 10.85
CA ASP A 311 -10.66 21.60 10.87
C ASP A 311 -11.21 21.60 12.30
N PRO A 312 -11.89 22.70 12.72
CA PRO A 312 -12.45 22.80 14.06
C PRO A 312 -13.52 21.74 14.39
N ALA A 313 -14.16 21.15 13.38
CA ALA A 313 -15.20 20.13 13.56
C ALA A 313 -14.68 18.86 14.25
N ILE A 314 -13.36 18.61 14.20
CA ILE A 314 -12.76 17.40 14.80
C ILE A 314 -12.50 17.55 16.32
N ARG A 315 -12.79 18.71 16.91
CA ARG A 315 -12.57 18.99 18.35
C ARG A 315 -13.11 17.90 19.29
N PRO A 316 -14.32 17.34 19.07
CA PRO A 316 -14.83 16.28 19.95
C PRO A 316 -13.97 15.00 19.93
N LEU A 317 -13.33 14.67 18.80
CA LEU A 317 -12.40 13.54 18.70
C LEU A 317 -11.08 13.86 19.40
N VAL A 318 -10.52 15.06 19.16
CA VAL A 318 -9.25 15.48 19.77
C VAL A 318 -9.37 15.51 21.31
N GLY A 319 -10.55 15.82 21.86
CA GLY A 319 -10.82 15.76 23.29
C GLY A 319 -10.80 14.34 23.90
N LYS A 320 -10.89 13.30 23.07
CA LYS A 320 -10.84 11.89 23.49
C LYS A 320 -9.44 11.25 23.38
N LEU A 321 -8.46 11.97 22.85
CA LEU A 321 -7.11 11.46 22.65
C LEU A 321 -6.35 11.35 23.98
N ASP A 322 -5.72 10.20 24.20
CA ASP A 322 -4.74 10.02 25.26
C ASP A 322 -3.35 10.42 24.76
N ARG A 323 -2.93 11.64 25.07
CA ARG A 323 -1.65 12.21 24.63
C ARG A 323 -0.42 11.52 25.23
N SER A 324 -0.61 10.72 26.28
CA SER A 324 0.46 9.93 26.92
C SER A 324 0.68 8.58 26.25
N ARG A 325 -0.28 8.15 25.41
CA ARG A 325 -0.24 6.84 24.75
C ARG A 325 0.94 6.73 23.80
N ARG A 326 1.59 5.59 23.85
CA ARG A 326 2.68 5.19 22.92
C ARG A 326 2.21 3.96 22.14
N SER A 327 1.72 4.19 20.94
CA SER A 327 1.35 3.10 20.02
C SER A 327 2.61 2.46 19.45
N ARG A 328 2.44 1.34 18.76
CA ARG A 328 3.53 0.65 18.04
C ARG A 328 4.15 1.49 16.90
N ALA A 329 3.51 2.59 16.52
CA ALA A 329 4.01 3.45 15.46
C ALA A 329 5.28 4.22 15.89
N TRP A 330 5.43 4.52 17.18
CA TRP A 330 6.58 5.21 17.75
C TRP A 330 7.74 4.23 17.94
N ASN A 331 8.67 4.17 16.98
CA ASN A 331 9.74 3.17 17.01
C ASN A 331 10.93 3.60 16.14
N ASP A 332 11.94 4.18 16.78
CA ASP A 332 13.16 4.67 16.11
C ASP A 332 13.91 3.55 15.37
N ALA A 333 13.89 2.32 15.88
CA ALA A 333 14.59 1.19 15.26
C ALA A 333 13.99 0.76 13.90
N LYS A 334 12.76 1.19 13.60
CA LYS A 334 12.07 0.90 12.34
C LYS A 334 12.04 2.08 11.37
N ILE A 335 12.60 3.22 11.76
CA ILE A 335 12.76 4.36 10.86
C ILE A 335 13.87 4.05 9.86
N THR A 336 13.59 4.30 8.59
CA THR A 336 14.55 4.22 7.51
C THR A 336 15.09 5.61 7.17
N ALA A 337 15.05 6.01 5.90
CA ALA A 337 15.34 7.38 5.49
C ALA A 337 14.17 8.34 5.82
N HIS A 338 12.97 7.82 5.96
CA HIS A 338 11.73 8.57 6.17
C HIS A 338 10.94 8.01 7.33
N HIS A 339 9.99 8.81 7.82
CA HIS A 339 8.93 8.41 8.74
C HIS A 339 7.56 8.42 8.05
N GLY A 340 6.52 7.96 8.73
CA GLY A 340 5.15 7.92 8.23
C GLY A 340 4.65 9.29 7.76
N ILE A 341 3.76 9.28 6.77
CA ILE A 341 3.10 10.49 6.27
C ILE A 341 2.07 10.95 7.32
N ILE A 342 2.28 12.15 7.86
CA ILE A 342 1.45 12.74 8.93
C ILE A 342 1.15 14.22 8.66
N PRO A 343 0.17 14.83 9.34
CA PRO A 343 -0.02 16.28 9.31
C PRO A 343 1.20 17.04 9.83
N THR A 344 1.41 18.26 9.32
CA THR A 344 2.54 19.13 9.71
C THR A 344 2.24 19.94 10.99
N LEU A 345 3.24 20.69 11.44
CA LEU A 345 3.17 21.58 12.60
C LEU A 345 2.34 22.85 12.34
N GLU A 346 2.01 23.15 11.09
CA GLU A 346 1.30 24.37 10.71
C GLU A 346 -0.10 24.07 10.17
N PRO A 347 -1.07 24.96 10.43
CA PRO A 347 -2.43 24.80 9.93
C PRO A 347 -2.48 24.81 8.39
N ALA A 348 -3.23 23.93 7.82
CA ALA A 348 -3.55 23.91 6.39
C ALA A 348 -4.88 24.65 6.11
N ARG A 349 -5.10 25.03 4.85
CA ARG A 349 -6.34 25.70 4.42
C ARG A 349 -7.19 24.73 3.59
N LEU A 350 -8.15 24.05 4.21
CA LEU A 350 -9.04 23.11 3.51
C LEU A 350 -9.79 23.76 2.34
N SER A 351 -10.15 25.04 2.46
CA SER A 351 -10.88 25.77 1.40
C SER A 351 -10.08 25.95 0.10
N THR A 352 -8.76 25.78 0.13
CA THR A 352 -7.90 25.84 -1.05
C THR A 352 -7.64 24.46 -1.68
N MET A 353 -8.12 23.41 -1.04
CA MET A 353 -7.97 22.02 -1.48
C MET A 353 -9.20 21.56 -2.26
N SER A 354 -9.01 20.78 -3.29
CA SER A 354 -10.09 20.05 -3.94
C SER A 354 -10.72 19.02 -2.98
N GLU A 355 -11.90 18.53 -3.30
CA GLU A 355 -12.58 17.50 -2.49
C GLU A 355 -11.74 16.23 -2.32
N LYS A 356 -11.03 15.82 -3.39
CA LYS A 356 -10.13 14.67 -3.35
C LYS A 356 -8.91 14.91 -2.46
N GLU A 357 -8.30 16.08 -2.52
CA GLU A 357 -7.19 16.46 -1.64
C GLU A 357 -7.63 16.50 -0.17
N GLN A 358 -8.81 17.06 0.11
CA GLN A 358 -9.39 17.05 1.44
C GLN A 358 -9.65 15.63 1.95
N ALA A 359 -10.19 14.74 1.09
CA ALA A 359 -10.45 13.35 1.45
C ALA A 359 -9.14 12.60 1.80
N VAL A 360 -8.10 12.76 0.99
CA VAL A 360 -6.79 12.16 1.25
C VAL A 360 -6.14 12.74 2.51
N TYR A 361 -6.21 14.06 2.72
CA TYR A 361 -5.74 14.71 3.95
C TYR A 361 -6.45 14.14 5.20
N ARG A 362 -7.77 13.99 5.14
CA ARG A 362 -8.56 13.43 6.23
C ARG A 362 -8.16 11.97 6.55
N LEU A 363 -7.86 11.15 5.54
CA LEU A 363 -7.35 9.80 5.75
C LEU A 363 -5.99 9.82 6.48
N ILE A 364 -5.05 10.66 6.02
CA ILE A 364 -3.74 10.81 6.66
C ILE A 364 -3.88 11.26 8.11
N ARG A 365 -4.68 12.27 8.35
CA ARG A 365 -4.98 12.80 9.68
C ARG A 365 -5.58 11.74 10.60
N SER A 366 -6.54 10.94 10.11
CA SER A 366 -7.20 9.93 10.94
C SER A 366 -6.25 8.81 11.36
N HIS A 367 -5.34 8.38 10.49
CA HIS A 367 -4.32 7.39 10.86
C HIS A 367 -3.32 7.95 11.89
N TYR A 368 -2.99 9.23 11.81
CA TYR A 368 -2.17 9.89 12.84
C TYR A 368 -2.89 9.96 14.19
N LEU A 369 -4.13 10.46 14.21
CA LEU A 369 -4.92 10.58 15.44
C LEU A 369 -5.25 9.21 16.07
N ALA A 370 -5.39 8.17 15.27
CA ALA A 370 -5.60 6.79 15.72
C ALA A 370 -4.49 6.29 16.67
N GLN A 371 -3.25 6.85 16.55
CA GLN A 371 -2.12 6.47 17.40
C GLN A 371 -2.32 6.83 18.89
N PHE A 372 -3.24 7.74 19.17
CA PHE A 372 -3.54 8.26 20.51
C PHE A 372 -4.89 7.75 21.05
N LEU A 373 -5.53 6.82 20.34
CA LEU A 373 -6.77 6.18 20.76
C LEU A 373 -6.53 4.75 21.26
N PRO A 374 -7.40 4.21 22.13
CA PRO A 374 -7.27 2.83 22.58
C PRO A 374 -7.41 1.85 21.41
N HIS A 375 -7.03 0.60 21.63
CA HIS A 375 -7.29 -0.49 20.72
C HIS A 375 -8.80 -0.58 20.45
N HIS A 376 -9.17 -1.00 19.25
CA HIS A 376 -10.52 -1.47 19.00
C HIS A 376 -10.68 -2.82 19.69
N GLU A 377 -11.66 -2.94 20.60
CA GLU A 377 -11.89 -4.19 21.31
C GLU A 377 -13.30 -4.69 21.07
N TYR A 378 -13.41 -5.96 20.77
CA TYR A 378 -14.69 -6.63 20.62
C TYR A 378 -14.63 -8.05 21.18
N ASP A 379 -15.79 -8.52 21.65
CA ASP A 379 -15.97 -9.90 22.02
C ASP A 379 -16.40 -10.69 20.79
N ARG A 380 -15.63 -11.71 20.45
CA ARG A 380 -15.94 -12.70 19.44
C ARG A 380 -16.45 -13.94 20.13
N THR A 381 -17.74 -14.24 19.95
CA THR A 381 -18.37 -15.41 20.53
C THR A 381 -18.60 -16.46 19.44
N VAL A 382 -18.19 -17.68 19.71
CA VAL A 382 -18.47 -18.85 18.85
C VAL A 382 -19.30 -19.83 19.65
N ALA A 383 -20.49 -20.14 19.16
CA ALA A 383 -21.37 -21.15 19.73
C ALA A 383 -21.47 -22.36 18.78
N ILE A 384 -21.25 -23.54 19.31
CA ILE A 384 -21.50 -24.80 18.61
C ILE A 384 -22.80 -25.37 19.14
N LEU A 385 -23.72 -25.68 18.22
CA LEU A 385 -25.01 -26.26 18.53
C LEU A 385 -25.14 -27.62 17.86
N SER A 386 -25.89 -28.53 18.48
CA SER A 386 -26.17 -29.85 17.94
C SER A 386 -27.70 -30.00 17.73
N THR A 387 -28.10 -30.54 16.58
CA THR A 387 -29.47 -30.81 16.24
C THR A 387 -29.56 -31.94 15.20
N GLY A 388 -30.42 -32.95 15.40
CA GLY A 388 -30.59 -34.05 14.44
C GLY A 388 -29.29 -34.77 14.04
N ASN A 389 -28.32 -34.95 14.96
CA ASN A 389 -26.99 -35.46 14.70
C ASN A 389 -26.18 -34.58 13.71
N GLN A 390 -26.48 -33.29 13.61
CA GLN A 390 -25.77 -32.30 12.84
C GLN A 390 -25.22 -31.23 13.77
N ASN A 391 -24.06 -30.67 13.41
CA ASN A 391 -23.46 -29.56 14.13
C ASN A 391 -23.70 -28.25 13.38
N LEU A 392 -24.06 -27.21 14.14
CA LEU A 392 -24.21 -25.84 13.66
C LEU A 392 -23.19 -24.98 14.37
N ARG A 393 -22.67 -23.97 13.67
CA ARG A 393 -21.76 -22.98 14.21
C ARG A 393 -22.36 -21.59 14.06
N ALA A 394 -22.57 -20.90 15.16
CA ALA A 394 -22.92 -19.49 15.19
C ALA A 394 -21.72 -18.66 15.64
N THR A 395 -21.48 -17.54 14.97
CA THR A 395 -20.45 -16.56 15.35
C THR A 395 -21.09 -15.21 15.62
N GLY A 396 -20.69 -14.56 16.70
CA GLY A 396 -21.13 -13.22 17.04
C GLY A 396 -19.97 -12.28 17.29
N LYS A 397 -20.20 -10.99 17.05
CA LYS A 397 -19.23 -9.91 17.31
C LYS A 397 -19.93 -8.79 18.09
N GLN A 398 -19.42 -8.48 19.27
CA GLN A 398 -19.93 -7.37 20.07
C GLN A 398 -18.81 -6.38 20.36
N VAL A 399 -18.93 -5.16 19.80
CA VAL A 399 -17.95 -4.11 20.06
C VAL A 399 -18.05 -3.66 21.51
N VAL A 400 -16.92 -3.68 22.21
CA VAL A 400 -16.79 -3.27 23.62
C VAL A 400 -16.13 -1.90 23.72
N VAL A 401 -15.06 -1.68 22.94
CA VAL A 401 -14.35 -0.41 22.87
C VAL A 401 -14.22 -0.03 21.39
N PRO A 402 -14.88 1.05 20.91
CA PRO A 402 -14.72 1.51 19.53
C PRO A 402 -13.26 1.84 19.20
N GLY A 403 -12.51 2.36 20.16
CA GLY A 403 -11.09 2.61 20.04
C GLY A 403 -10.74 3.54 18.87
N TRP A 404 -9.69 3.19 18.16
CA TRP A 404 -9.19 3.98 17.04
C TRP A 404 -10.16 4.11 15.85
N HIS A 405 -11.20 3.27 15.75
CA HIS A 405 -12.25 3.42 14.75
C HIS A 405 -12.97 4.77 14.86
N LEU A 406 -12.99 5.41 16.04
CA LEU A 406 -13.53 6.77 16.21
C LEU A 406 -12.87 7.79 15.28
N ALA A 407 -11.59 7.62 14.97
CA ALA A 407 -10.88 8.50 14.05
C ALA A 407 -11.32 8.32 12.58
N GLN A 408 -11.84 7.15 12.22
CA GLN A 408 -12.35 6.86 10.87
C GLN A 408 -13.79 7.35 10.72
N ILE A 409 -14.64 7.13 11.72
CA ILE A 409 -16.05 7.56 11.73
C ILE A 409 -16.16 9.08 11.60
N SER A 410 -15.26 9.85 12.21
CA SER A 410 -15.26 11.31 12.13
C SER A 410 -14.96 11.86 10.73
N ASN A 411 -14.52 11.03 9.80
CA ASN A 411 -14.29 11.39 8.39
C ASN A 411 -15.49 11.06 7.49
N ALA A 412 -16.42 10.22 7.94
CA ALA A 412 -17.61 9.83 7.21
C ALA A 412 -18.69 10.92 7.34
N ALA A 413 -18.49 12.07 6.67
CA ALA A 413 -19.56 13.04 6.45
C ALA A 413 -20.60 12.51 5.43
N ASP A 414 -20.27 11.46 4.66
CA ASP A 414 -21.15 10.77 3.73
C ASP A 414 -21.04 9.25 3.98
N GLY A 415 -22.16 8.60 4.11
CA GLY A 415 -22.45 7.26 4.57
C GLY A 415 -21.48 6.11 4.26
N PRO A 416 -21.70 4.92 4.78
CA PRO A 416 -20.78 3.80 4.69
C PRO A 416 -20.80 3.19 3.27
N ASN A 417 -20.03 3.80 2.35
CA ASN A 417 -19.67 3.19 1.07
C ASN A 417 -18.31 2.49 1.21
N GLY A 418 -18.23 1.55 2.12
CA GLY A 418 -17.16 0.58 2.18
C GLY A 418 -17.72 -0.75 1.72
N ASP A 419 -17.43 -1.16 0.49
CA ASP A 419 -17.53 -2.56 0.06
C ASP A 419 -16.40 -3.33 0.79
N ASP A 420 -16.61 -3.53 2.09
CA ASP A 420 -15.85 -4.50 2.86
C ASP A 420 -16.24 -5.87 2.33
N SER A 421 -15.41 -6.43 1.45
CA SER A 421 -15.52 -7.81 0.96
C SER A 421 -15.38 -8.89 2.05
N ASP A 422 -15.27 -8.49 3.30
CA ASP A 422 -15.48 -9.31 4.50
C ASP A 422 -16.92 -9.20 5.00
N THR A 423 -17.91 -9.28 4.09
CA THR A 423 -19.34 -9.36 4.43
C THR A 423 -19.72 -10.65 5.18
N ALA A 424 -18.81 -11.58 5.34
CA ALA A 424 -19.00 -12.74 6.21
C ALA A 424 -18.89 -12.40 7.71
N ASP A 425 -18.39 -11.23 8.09
CA ASP A 425 -18.14 -10.83 9.48
C ASP A 425 -18.86 -9.52 9.89
N ARG A 426 -19.98 -9.18 9.24
CA ARG A 426 -20.97 -8.27 9.86
C ARG A 426 -21.61 -9.03 11.01
N GLY A 427 -20.85 -9.04 12.12
CA GLY A 427 -21.12 -9.86 13.26
C GLY A 427 -22.51 -9.60 13.82
N GLN A 428 -23.39 -10.58 13.66
CA GLN A 428 -24.59 -10.61 14.48
C GLN A 428 -24.18 -10.56 15.95
N ILE A 429 -25.03 -10.02 16.79
CA ILE A 429 -24.89 -10.13 18.23
C ILE A 429 -25.65 -11.39 18.64
N LEU A 430 -24.96 -12.38 19.21
CA LEU A 430 -25.62 -13.56 19.72
C LEU A 430 -26.37 -13.23 21.01
N PRO A 431 -27.57 -13.83 21.23
CA PRO A 431 -28.21 -13.77 22.54
C PRO A 431 -27.31 -14.39 23.62
N PRO A 432 -27.58 -14.16 24.91
CA PRO A 432 -26.87 -14.83 25.99
C PRO A 432 -27.08 -16.34 25.90
N LEU A 433 -26.07 -17.06 25.38
CA LEU A 433 -26.09 -18.51 25.26
C LEU A 433 -25.19 -19.13 26.33
N SER A 434 -25.60 -20.26 26.85
CA SER A 434 -24.80 -21.12 27.73
C SER A 434 -24.87 -22.57 27.25
N GLN A 435 -23.93 -23.39 27.67
CA GLN A 435 -23.96 -24.82 27.39
C GLN A 435 -25.28 -25.42 27.90
N GLY A 436 -25.96 -26.20 27.05
CA GLY A 436 -27.24 -26.77 27.34
C GLY A 436 -28.46 -25.90 26.95
N SER A 437 -28.28 -24.61 26.62
CA SER A 437 -29.35 -23.75 26.12
C SER A 437 -30.01 -24.37 24.91
N ARG A 438 -31.36 -24.31 24.86
CA ARG A 438 -32.17 -24.76 23.71
C ARG A 438 -32.55 -23.56 22.86
N CYS A 439 -32.38 -23.69 21.55
CA CYS A 439 -32.72 -22.68 20.57
C CYS A 439 -33.72 -23.25 19.59
N GLN A 440 -34.82 -22.54 19.35
CA GLN A 440 -35.82 -22.96 18.37
C GLN A 440 -35.30 -22.75 16.96
N ILE A 441 -35.50 -23.72 16.09
CA ILE A 441 -35.18 -23.61 14.65
C ILE A 441 -36.38 -22.91 14.00
N VAL A 442 -36.09 -21.71 13.46
CA VAL A 442 -37.10 -20.89 12.79
C VAL A 442 -37.16 -21.19 11.30
N GLU A 443 -35.99 -21.28 10.66
CA GLU A 443 -35.87 -21.50 9.22
C GLU A 443 -34.58 -22.25 8.91
N VAL A 444 -34.61 -23.08 7.87
CA VAL A 444 -33.45 -23.81 7.36
C VAL A 444 -33.34 -23.54 5.87
N ASP A 445 -32.38 -22.73 5.50
CA ASP A 445 -32.12 -22.34 4.12
C ASP A 445 -30.95 -23.15 3.53
N LEU A 446 -31.22 -23.83 2.40
CA LEU A 446 -30.22 -24.60 1.67
C LEU A 446 -29.73 -23.76 0.49
N LYS A 447 -28.47 -23.30 0.56
CA LYS A 447 -27.82 -22.47 -0.44
C LYS A 447 -27.01 -23.31 -1.42
N ALA A 448 -27.37 -23.21 -2.71
CA ALA A 448 -26.56 -23.73 -3.79
C ALA A 448 -25.57 -22.63 -4.24
N LEU A 449 -24.29 -22.87 -4.09
CA LEU A 449 -23.21 -21.91 -4.30
C LEU A 449 -22.23 -22.44 -5.34
N LYS A 450 -21.42 -21.55 -5.90
CA LYS A 450 -20.29 -21.89 -6.77
C LYS A 450 -19.08 -21.10 -6.33
N THR A 451 -17.92 -21.73 -6.44
CA THR A 451 -16.65 -20.98 -6.26
C THR A 451 -16.53 -19.90 -7.32
N MET A 452 -15.96 -18.78 -6.94
CA MET A 452 -15.73 -17.64 -7.83
C MET A 452 -14.24 -17.54 -8.15
N PRO A 453 -13.85 -17.11 -9.36
CA PRO A 453 -12.47 -16.78 -9.65
C PRO A 453 -12.01 -15.61 -8.80
N PRO A 454 -10.69 -15.44 -8.60
CA PRO A 454 -10.18 -14.23 -8.00
C PRO A 454 -10.58 -13.02 -8.85
N LYS A 455 -10.77 -11.86 -8.22
CA LYS A 455 -11.05 -10.61 -8.94
C LYS A 455 -9.79 -10.13 -9.69
N PRO A 456 -9.94 -9.45 -10.83
CA PRO A 456 -8.83 -8.69 -11.44
C PRO A 456 -8.23 -7.72 -10.42
N TYR A 457 -6.94 -7.44 -10.57
CA TYR A 457 -6.31 -6.45 -9.68
C TYR A 457 -6.89 -5.06 -9.90
N THR A 458 -7.29 -4.39 -8.82
CA THR A 458 -7.30 -2.92 -8.80
C THR A 458 -5.87 -2.39 -8.80
N GLN A 459 -5.68 -1.11 -9.11
CA GLN A 459 -4.32 -0.54 -9.07
C GLN A 459 -3.71 -0.58 -7.65
N GLY A 460 -4.53 -0.36 -6.62
CA GLY A 460 -4.09 -0.47 -5.22
C GLY A 460 -3.68 -1.90 -4.84
N GLU A 461 -4.47 -2.90 -5.24
CA GLU A 461 -4.11 -4.31 -5.03
C GLU A 461 -2.85 -4.71 -5.81
N LEU A 462 -2.62 -4.13 -7.00
CA LEU A 462 -1.38 -4.36 -7.74
C LEU A 462 -0.16 -3.78 -7.01
N ILE A 463 -0.25 -2.58 -6.42
CA ILE A 463 0.79 -2.04 -5.52
C ILE A 463 1.07 -3.01 -4.37
N LYS A 464 0.02 -3.51 -3.72
CA LYS A 464 0.15 -4.50 -2.65
C LYS A 464 0.83 -5.79 -3.11
N ALA A 465 0.47 -6.29 -4.31
CA ALA A 465 1.09 -7.47 -4.90
C ALA A 465 2.58 -7.22 -5.22
N MET A 466 2.94 -6.04 -5.74
CA MET A 466 4.34 -5.64 -5.98
C MET A 466 5.14 -5.60 -4.66
N LYS A 467 4.58 -5.05 -3.58
CA LYS A 467 5.18 -5.07 -2.23
C LYS A 467 5.32 -6.51 -1.70
N GLY A 468 4.32 -7.33 -1.93
CA GLY A 468 4.23 -8.71 -1.44
C GLY A 468 4.85 -9.78 -2.34
N VAL A 469 5.51 -9.43 -3.43
CA VAL A 469 5.98 -10.36 -4.47
C VAL A 469 6.91 -11.48 -3.95
N ALA A 470 7.58 -11.25 -2.83
CA ALA A 470 8.40 -12.27 -2.16
C ALA A 470 7.62 -13.56 -1.84
N LYS A 471 6.30 -13.49 -1.69
CA LYS A 471 5.43 -14.65 -1.43
C LYS A 471 5.30 -15.56 -2.65
N LEU A 472 5.49 -15.00 -3.85
CA LEU A 472 5.32 -15.69 -5.15
C LEU A 472 6.64 -16.28 -5.66
N VAL A 473 7.77 -16.01 -5.01
CA VAL A 473 9.09 -16.47 -5.43
C VAL A 473 9.47 -17.72 -4.65
N SER A 474 9.82 -18.78 -5.38
CA SER A 474 10.23 -20.06 -4.80
C SER A 474 11.70 -20.08 -4.35
N ASP A 475 12.60 -19.36 -5.05
CA ASP A 475 14.02 -19.29 -4.69
C ASP A 475 14.20 -18.61 -3.32
N PRO A 476 14.80 -19.28 -2.32
CA PRO A 476 14.94 -18.75 -0.97
C PRO A 476 15.77 -17.47 -0.88
N ARG A 477 16.84 -17.33 -1.71
CA ARG A 477 17.75 -16.17 -1.70
C ARG A 477 17.04 -14.95 -2.28
N LEU A 478 16.33 -15.11 -3.40
CA LEU A 478 15.54 -14.05 -4.00
C LEU A 478 14.38 -13.64 -3.08
N LYS A 479 13.71 -14.63 -2.46
CA LYS A 479 12.64 -14.40 -1.49
C LYS A 479 13.12 -13.56 -0.30
N GLN A 480 14.29 -13.90 0.26
CA GLN A 480 14.92 -13.15 1.33
C GLN A 480 15.20 -11.71 0.88
N LYS A 481 15.84 -11.54 -0.28
CA LYS A 481 16.21 -10.22 -0.81
C LYS A 481 14.98 -9.33 -1.10
N LEU A 482 13.92 -9.90 -1.65
CA LEU A 482 12.69 -9.17 -1.93
C LEU A 482 11.95 -8.76 -0.64
N LYS A 483 12.09 -9.53 0.45
CA LYS A 483 11.59 -9.11 1.77
C LYS A 483 12.37 -7.93 2.33
N GLU A 484 13.70 -7.94 2.18
CA GLU A 484 14.58 -6.86 2.65
C GLU A 484 14.35 -5.55 1.89
N THR A 485 13.99 -5.64 0.60
CA THR A 485 13.78 -4.49 -0.30
C THR A 485 12.32 -4.07 -0.46
N THR A 486 11.40 -4.55 0.38
CA THR A 486 9.96 -4.25 0.31
C THR A 486 9.32 -4.56 -1.06
N GLY A 487 9.75 -5.68 -1.70
CA GLY A 487 9.21 -6.14 -2.98
C GLY A 487 9.93 -5.58 -4.21
N ILE A 488 9.19 -5.37 -5.29
CA ILE A 488 9.68 -4.81 -6.55
C ILE A 488 9.26 -3.34 -6.71
N GLY A 489 10.14 -2.55 -7.30
CA GLY A 489 9.98 -1.09 -7.41
C GLY A 489 10.20 -0.37 -6.07
N THR A 490 10.20 0.95 -6.13
CA THR A 490 10.20 1.83 -4.95
C THR A 490 8.84 2.50 -4.83
N GLU A 491 8.53 3.04 -3.67
CA GLU A 491 7.28 3.80 -3.47
C GLU A 491 7.12 4.90 -4.54
N ALA A 492 8.18 5.65 -4.83
CA ALA A 492 8.17 6.71 -5.83
C ALA A 492 7.95 6.23 -7.28
N THR A 493 8.24 4.96 -7.61
CA THR A 493 8.27 4.50 -9.01
C THR A 493 7.12 3.57 -9.38
N ARG A 494 6.46 2.91 -8.42
CA ARG A 494 5.41 1.91 -8.71
C ARG A 494 4.24 2.49 -9.50
N ALA A 495 3.73 3.66 -9.09
CA ALA A 495 2.64 4.34 -9.77
C ALA A 495 2.99 4.66 -11.24
N GLY A 496 4.16 5.26 -11.47
CA GLY A 496 4.65 5.58 -12.81
C GLY A 496 4.85 4.34 -13.70
N ILE A 497 5.25 3.19 -13.13
CA ILE A 497 5.36 1.93 -13.86
C ILE A 497 3.99 1.41 -14.28
N ILE A 498 3.00 1.41 -13.39
CA ILE A 498 1.63 1.00 -13.71
C ILE A 498 1.05 1.91 -14.81
N SER A 499 1.15 3.23 -14.63
CA SER A 499 0.71 4.22 -15.61
C SER A 499 1.43 4.05 -16.96
N GLY A 500 2.74 3.76 -16.94
CA GLY A 500 3.52 3.49 -18.14
C GLY A 500 3.09 2.21 -18.87
N LEU A 501 2.72 1.14 -18.16
CA LEU A 501 2.18 -0.08 -18.76
C LEU A 501 0.81 0.16 -19.40
N ILE A 502 -0.05 0.97 -18.77
CA ILE A 502 -1.36 1.38 -19.30
C ILE A 502 -1.15 2.25 -20.55
N GLY A 503 -0.31 3.28 -20.46
CA GLY A 503 -0.05 4.20 -21.58
C GLY A 503 0.57 3.54 -22.81
N ARG A 504 1.27 2.41 -22.64
CA ARG A 504 1.82 1.59 -23.74
C ARG A 504 0.84 0.52 -24.24
N GLY A 505 -0.36 0.41 -23.68
CA GLY A 505 -1.36 -0.57 -24.06
C GLY A 505 -1.09 -2.00 -23.61
N TYR A 506 -0.12 -2.23 -22.70
CA TYR A 506 0.09 -3.55 -22.10
C TYR A 506 -0.97 -3.89 -21.06
N LEU A 507 -1.51 -2.89 -20.38
CA LEU A 507 -2.61 -3.01 -19.43
C LEU A 507 -3.77 -2.13 -19.89
N VAL A 508 -4.99 -2.61 -19.67
CA VAL A 508 -6.23 -1.88 -19.99
C VAL A 508 -7.04 -1.76 -18.70
N LYS A 509 -7.49 -0.53 -18.39
CA LYS A 509 -8.47 -0.33 -17.33
C LYS A 509 -9.82 -0.86 -17.79
N LYS A 510 -10.44 -1.71 -16.98
CA LYS A 510 -11.87 -2.04 -17.10
C LYS A 510 -12.58 -1.12 -16.12
N GLY A 511 -13.50 -0.31 -16.63
CA GLY A 511 -14.34 0.60 -15.83
C GLY A 511 -15.27 -0.14 -14.88
#